data_4c0c2b48ff0d10a9a7e15fff69c3b560
#
_entry.id   4c0c2b48ff0d10a9a7e15fff69c3b560
#
_cell.length_a   1.000
_cell.length_b   1.000
_cell.length_c   1.000
_cell.angle_alpha   90.00
_cell.angle_beta   90.00
_cell.angle_gamma   90.00
#
_symmetry.space_group_name_H-M   'P 1'
#
loop_
_entity.id
_entity.type
_entity.pdbx_description
1 polymer ?
#
loop_
_entity_poly.entity_id
_entity_poly.type
_entity_poly.pdbx_seq_one_letter_code
_entity_poly.pdbx_strand_id
1 'polypeptide(L)'
;KTNQSGTNVWQYSKDNSNTQTWKFIDAGNGYYYIESKLGNVLEVANGSTNNGANVQIATLGKSAKQKWKLVKKSDMSDFYSIMGTTSTTATQMANYFTVKGGKYPYSGNSVAPTIKDFCQIYIDECNVEGVKAEVAFAQTMMETGFLRFGGDVKKEQYNFAGLGATGNGASGNRFESIRIGIRAQVQHLKAYASKENLNQTCVDERYKYVTKGVAPYVEWLGQ
;
A
#
# COMPACT_ATOMS: atom_id res chain seq x y z
N LYS A 1 -14.82 21.95 -19.25
CA LYS A 1 -15.34 20.57 -19.05
C LYS A 1 -16.23 20.24 -20.24
N THR A 2 -15.90 19.23 -20.99
CA THR A 2 -16.62 18.78 -22.18
C THR A 2 -17.40 17.49 -21.88
N ASN A 3 -18.52 17.25 -22.59
CA ASN A 3 -19.30 16.01 -22.55
C ASN A 3 -19.07 15.17 -23.82
N GLN A 4 -17.96 15.36 -24.50
CA GLN A 4 -17.64 14.60 -25.71
C GLN A 4 -17.20 13.18 -25.37
N SER A 5 -17.68 12.19 -26.12
CA SER A 5 -17.23 10.78 -26.00
C SER A 5 -15.71 10.68 -26.16
N GLY A 6 -15.05 9.90 -25.33
CA GLY A 6 -13.59 9.78 -25.24
C GLY A 6 -12.94 10.79 -24.28
N THR A 7 -13.73 11.70 -23.66
CA THR A 7 -13.18 12.61 -22.65
C THR A 7 -12.79 11.85 -21.39
N ASN A 8 -11.56 12.11 -20.92
CA ASN A 8 -11.01 11.49 -19.72
C ASN A 8 -11.79 11.89 -18.46
N VAL A 9 -11.88 10.97 -17.50
CA VAL A 9 -12.45 11.21 -16.17
C VAL A 9 -11.32 11.49 -15.19
N TRP A 10 -11.48 12.56 -14.41
CA TRP A 10 -10.47 13.09 -13.51
C TRP A 10 -10.99 13.10 -12.07
N GLN A 11 -10.11 12.90 -11.13
CA GLN A 11 -10.36 13.30 -9.75
C GLN A 11 -10.26 14.83 -9.66
N TYR A 12 -11.25 15.46 -9.04
CA TYR A 12 -11.31 16.93 -8.93
C TYR A 12 -11.98 17.33 -7.62
N SER A 13 -11.67 18.52 -7.13
CA SER A 13 -12.32 19.09 -5.95
C SER A 13 -13.83 19.21 -6.18
N LYS A 14 -14.63 18.94 -5.14
CA LYS A 14 -16.09 19.03 -5.21
C LYS A 14 -16.51 20.47 -5.56
N ASP A 15 -17.20 20.64 -6.67
CA ASP A 15 -17.72 21.92 -7.17
C ASP A 15 -19.25 21.91 -7.39
N ASN A 16 -19.93 20.82 -6.99
CA ASN A 16 -21.37 20.61 -7.15
C ASN A 16 -21.90 20.74 -8.60
N SER A 17 -21.03 20.64 -9.60
CA SER A 17 -21.42 20.74 -11.01
C SER A 17 -22.08 19.45 -11.52
N ASN A 18 -22.82 19.57 -12.62
CA ASN A 18 -23.41 18.42 -13.30
C ASN A 18 -22.36 17.41 -13.81
N THR A 19 -21.10 17.84 -13.99
CA THR A 19 -19.99 16.98 -14.39
C THR A 19 -19.51 16.06 -13.26
N GLN A 20 -19.94 16.30 -12.03
CA GLN A 20 -19.61 15.49 -10.85
C GLN A 20 -20.82 14.68 -10.33
N THR A 21 -21.95 14.73 -11.04
CA THR A 21 -23.18 14.04 -10.64
C THR A 21 -23.37 12.81 -11.53
N TRP A 22 -23.51 11.65 -10.87
CA TRP A 22 -23.60 10.35 -11.51
C TRP A 22 -24.80 9.58 -11.00
N LYS A 23 -25.45 8.78 -11.86
CA LYS A 23 -26.47 7.81 -11.48
C LYS A 23 -26.07 6.40 -11.89
N PHE A 24 -26.56 5.41 -11.17
CA PHE A 24 -26.36 4.01 -11.46
C PHE A 24 -27.59 3.47 -12.19
N ILE A 25 -27.39 2.89 -13.36
CA ILE A 25 -28.41 2.24 -14.16
C ILE A 25 -28.13 0.75 -14.12
N ASP A 26 -29.11 -0.06 -13.73
CA ASP A 26 -28.93 -1.51 -13.68
C ASP A 26 -28.58 -2.07 -15.08
N ALA A 27 -27.51 -2.84 -15.14
CA ALA A 27 -27.02 -3.53 -16.35
C ALA A 27 -27.21 -5.04 -16.28
N GLY A 28 -27.94 -5.52 -15.25
CA GLY A 28 -28.19 -6.94 -14.98
C GLY A 28 -27.02 -7.66 -14.28
N ASN A 29 -27.32 -8.76 -13.61
CA ASN A 29 -26.33 -9.63 -12.93
C ASN A 29 -25.43 -8.91 -11.91
N GLY A 30 -25.95 -7.88 -11.24
CA GLY A 30 -25.21 -7.08 -10.25
C GLY A 30 -24.22 -6.08 -10.86
N TYR A 31 -24.31 -5.82 -12.16
CA TYR A 31 -23.56 -4.78 -12.84
C TYR A 31 -24.40 -3.52 -13.06
N TYR A 32 -23.72 -2.38 -13.21
CA TYR A 32 -24.32 -1.08 -13.45
C TYR A 32 -23.62 -0.37 -14.60
N TYR A 33 -24.37 0.45 -15.33
CA TYR A 33 -23.83 1.56 -16.09
C TYR A 33 -23.81 2.78 -15.18
N ILE A 34 -22.69 3.50 -15.15
CA ILE A 34 -22.54 4.71 -14.34
C ILE A 34 -22.66 5.90 -15.28
N GLU A 35 -23.84 6.55 -15.28
CA GLU A 35 -24.17 7.61 -16.19
C GLU A 35 -23.96 8.98 -15.53
N SER A 36 -23.22 9.84 -16.19
CA SER A 36 -23.09 11.27 -15.86
C SER A 36 -24.42 11.98 -16.05
N LYS A 37 -24.71 12.98 -15.22
CA LYS A 37 -25.89 13.85 -15.43
C LYS A 37 -25.91 14.54 -16.82
N LEU A 38 -24.79 14.50 -17.53
CA LEU A 38 -24.68 15.02 -18.91
C LEU A 38 -24.99 13.97 -19.99
N GLY A 39 -25.34 12.73 -19.62
CA GLY A 39 -25.86 11.68 -20.52
C GLY A 39 -24.85 10.70 -21.05
N ASN A 40 -23.55 10.82 -20.76
CA ASN A 40 -22.54 9.80 -21.11
C ASN A 40 -22.24 8.88 -19.93
N VAL A 41 -21.80 7.64 -20.21
CA VAL A 41 -21.46 6.63 -19.21
C VAL A 41 -19.95 6.48 -19.04
N LEU A 42 -19.53 6.01 -17.88
CA LEU A 42 -18.13 5.58 -17.65
C LEU A 42 -17.78 4.37 -18.52
N GLU A 43 -16.59 4.41 -19.10
CA GLU A 43 -16.06 3.37 -19.96
C GLU A 43 -14.55 3.18 -19.72
N VAL A 44 -14.08 1.93 -19.73
CA VAL A 44 -12.63 1.66 -19.82
C VAL A 44 -12.21 1.84 -21.28
N ALA A 45 -11.29 2.76 -21.53
CA ALA A 45 -10.80 3.06 -22.88
C ALA A 45 -10.33 1.80 -23.60
N ASN A 46 -10.81 1.62 -24.84
CA ASN A 46 -10.51 0.45 -25.70
C ASN A 46 -10.85 -0.92 -25.07
N GLY A 47 -11.59 -0.98 -23.95
CA GLY A 47 -11.88 -2.22 -23.25
C GLY A 47 -10.63 -2.91 -22.67
N SER A 48 -9.58 -2.15 -22.36
CA SER A 48 -8.33 -2.67 -21.81
C SER A 48 -8.55 -3.39 -20.48
N THR A 49 -7.89 -4.53 -20.28
CA THR A 49 -7.86 -5.28 -19.03
C THR A 49 -6.58 -5.08 -18.22
N ASN A 50 -5.70 -4.21 -18.69
CA ASN A 50 -4.42 -3.90 -18.03
C ASN A 50 -4.63 -2.98 -16.83
N ASN A 51 -3.81 -3.14 -15.79
CA ASN A 51 -3.72 -2.17 -14.72
C ASN A 51 -3.32 -0.79 -15.27
N GLY A 52 -3.91 0.28 -14.70
CA GLY A 52 -3.66 1.64 -15.17
C GLY A 52 -4.43 2.01 -16.45
N ALA A 53 -5.34 1.14 -16.93
CA ALA A 53 -6.18 1.47 -18.07
C ALA A 53 -6.98 2.75 -17.82
N ASN A 54 -7.02 3.63 -18.82
CA ASN A 54 -7.72 4.89 -18.72
C ASN A 54 -9.24 4.71 -18.61
N VAL A 55 -9.89 5.54 -17.81
CA VAL A 55 -11.36 5.65 -17.71
C VAL A 55 -11.82 6.95 -18.36
N GLN A 56 -12.78 6.84 -19.23
CA GLN A 56 -13.35 7.96 -20.01
C GLN A 56 -14.86 7.94 -19.96
N ILE A 57 -15.50 8.99 -20.46
CA ILE A 57 -16.93 8.99 -20.73
C ILE A 57 -17.19 8.63 -22.21
N ALA A 58 -18.26 7.89 -22.45
CA ALA A 58 -18.68 7.50 -23.80
C ALA A 58 -20.20 7.38 -23.89
N THR A 59 -20.73 7.42 -25.11
CA THR A 59 -22.15 7.12 -25.37
C THR A 59 -22.45 5.69 -24.91
N LEU A 60 -23.62 5.50 -24.28
CA LEU A 60 -24.04 4.17 -23.81
C LEU A 60 -24.22 3.19 -24.99
N GLY A 61 -23.27 2.26 -25.10
CA GLY A 61 -23.26 1.18 -26.09
C GLY A 61 -23.56 -0.20 -25.52
N LYS A 62 -23.85 -0.27 -24.21
CA LYS A 62 -24.16 -1.51 -23.45
C LYS A 62 -23.08 -2.61 -23.54
N SER A 63 -21.85 -2.25 -23.88
CA SER A 63 -20.72 -3.18 -23.99
C SER A 63 -20.13 -3.54 -22.62
N ALA A 64 -19.33 -4.61 -22.56
CA ALA A 64 -18.67 -5.07 -21.32
C ALA A 64 -17.78 -3.98 -20.69
N LYS A 65 -17.09 -3.18 -21.50
CA LYS A 65 -16.20 -2.09 -21.05
C LYS A 65 -16.92 -0.93 -20.33
N GLN A 66 -18.25 -0.92 -20.35
CA GLN A 66 -19.11 0.05 -19.68
C GLN A 66 -19.84 -0.51 -18.45
N LYS A 67 -19.65 -1.80 -18.15
CA LYS A 67 -20.30 -2.48 -17.03
C LYS A 67 -19.40 -2.47 -15.81
N TRP A 68 -19.92 -1.94 -14.71
CA TRP A 68 -19.21 -1.79 -13.44
C TRP A 68 -19.92 -2.59 -12.36
N LYS A 69 -19.16 -3.36 -11.57
CA LYS A 69 -19.67 -4.06 -10.41
C LYS A 69 -19.41 -3.22 -9.17
N LEU A 70 -20.43 -2.92 -8.39
CA LEU A 70 -20.29 -2.30 -7.08
C LEU A 70 -20.00 -3.40 -6.05
N VAL A 71 -18.88 -3.32 -5.39
CA VAL A 71 -18.50 -4.24 -4.31
C VAL A 71 -18.51 -3.46 -3.01
N LYS A 72 -19.24 -3.99 -1.99
CA LYS A 72 -19.17 -3.40 -0.66
C LYS A 72 -17.74 -3.53 -0.14
N LYS A 73 -17.27 -2.51 0.58
CA LYS A 73 -15.94 -2.55 1.22
C LYS A 73 -15.76 -3.78 2.13
N SER A 74 -16.85 -4.26 2.76
CA SER A 74 -16.88 -5.49 3.56
C SER A 74 -16.66 -6.78 2.76
N ASP A 75 -16.93 -6.76 1.46
CA ASP A 75 -16.86 -7.93 0.59
C ASP A 75 -15.52 -8.00 -0.18
N MET A 76 -14.59 -7.11 0.17
CA MET A 76 -13.22 -7.08 -0.35
C MET A 76 -12.33 -8.08 0.41
N SER A 77 -12.80 -9.34 0.53
CA SER A 77 -12.07 -10.43 1.20
C SER A 77 -10.77 -10.84 0.49
N ASP A 78 -10.64 -10.45 -0.79
CA ASP A 78 -9.47 -10.80 -1.62
C ASP A 78 -8.27 -9.86 -1.39
N PHE A 79 -8.47 -8.75 -0.68
CA PHE A 79 -7.40 -7.81 -0.36
C PHE A 79 -6.84 -8.05 1.04
N TYR A 80 -5.52 -8.08 1.15
CA TYR A 80 -4.86 -8.31 2.42
C TYR A 80 -4.69 -6.99 3.19
N SER A 81 -5.44 -6.83 4.27
CA SER A 81 -5.37 -5.63 5.13
C SER A 81 -3.99 -5.47 5.75
N ILE A 82 -3.44 -4.26 5.70
CA ILE A 82 -2.19 -3.89 6.38
C ILE A 82 -2.41 -3.75 7.89
N MET A 83 -3.54 -3.13 8.29
CA MET A 83 -3.94 -3.01 9.69
C MET A 83 -4.56 -4.30 10.20
N GLY A 84 -4.35 -4.60 11.47
CA GLY A 84 -4.94 -5.73 12.16
C GLY A 84 -3.97 -6.47 13.07
N THR A 85 -4.40 -7.62 13.58
CA THR A 85 -3.59 -8.48 14.45
C THR A 85 -2.70 -9.39 13.60
N THR A 86 -1.43 -9.49 13.99
CA THR A 86 -0.47 -10.43 13.41
C THR A 86 -0.90 -11.86 13.66
N SER A 87 -0.95 -12.68 12.60
CA SER A 87 -1.25 -14.12 12.70
C SER A 87 -0.02 -15.01 12.66
N THR A 88 1.14 -14.42 12.35
CA THR A 88 2.40 -15.12 12.11
C THR A 88 3.34 -14.99 13.30
N THR A 89 4.03 -16.08 13.66
CA THR A 89 5.02 -16.08 14.76
C THR A 89 6.41 -15.66 14.26
N ALA A 90 7.26 -15.18 15.18
CA ALA A 90 8.66 -14.89 14.89
C ALA A 90 9.42 -16.09 14.31
N THR A 91 9.10 -17.30 14.76
CA THR A 91 9.69 -18.55 14.24
C THR A 91 9.29 -18.82 12.79
N GLN A 92 8.02 -18.59 12.43
CA GLN A 92 7.55 -18.76 11.05
C GLN A 92 8.22 -17.75 10.11
N MET A 93 8.30 -16.47 10.52
CA MET A 93 8.98 -15.43 9.76
C MET A 93 10.47 -15.73 9.58
N ALA A 94 11.17 -16.18 10.65
CA ALA A 94 12.57 -16.56 10.60
C ALA A 94 12.80 -17.77 9.68
N ASN A 95 11.92 -18.77 9.72
CA ASN A 95 11.97 -19.94 8.84
C ASN A 95 11.79 -19.52 7.37
N TYR A 96 10.83 -18.63 7.08
CA TYR A 96 10.65 -18.09 5.74
C TYR A 96 11.93 -17.42 5.21
N PHE A 97 12.54 -16.56 6.02
CA PHE A 97 13.82 -15.90 5.67
C PHE A 97 14.90 -16.92 5.32
N THR A 98 15.08 -17.96 6.16
CA THR A 98 16.10 -18.99 6.00
C THR A 98 15.86 -19.84 4.74
N VAL A 99 14.62 -20.29 4.52
CA VAL A 99 14.23 -21.10 3.33
C VAL A 99 14.44 -20.33 2.04
N LYS A 100 14.25 -19.01 2.05
CA LYS A 100 14.52 -18.13 0.89
C LYS A 100 16.01 -17.78 0.72
N GLY A 101 16.92 -18.43 1.47
CA GLY A 101 18.37 -18.24 1.37
C GLY A 101 18.87 -16.91 1.94
N GLY A 102 18.13 -16.32 2.88
CA GLY A 102 18.54 -15.12 3.60
C GLY A 102 19.78 -15.39 4.46
N LYS A 103 20.70 -14.41 4.50
CA LYS A 103 21.85 -14.42 5.43
C LYS A 103 21.69 -13.23 6.37
N TYR A 104 21.54 -13.53 7.65
CA TYR A 104 21.29 -12.52 8.67
C TYR A 104 22.54 -11.65 8.92
N PRO A 105 22.51 -10.34 8.68
CA PRO A 105 23.72 -9.51 8.72
C PRO A 105 24.04 -8.92 10.10
N TYR A 106 23.19 -9.16 11.11
CA TYR A 106 23.29 -8.52 12.43
C TYR A 106 23.58 -9.50 13.58
N SER A 107 24.20 -10.65 13.31
CA SER A 107 24.47 -11.68 14.31
C SER A 107 25.28 -11.22 15.53
N GLY A 108 25.99 -10.10 15.45
CA GLY A 108 26.69 -9.46 16.58
C GLY A 108 25.89 -8.36 17.31
N ASN A 109 24.64 -8.13 16.92
CA ASN A 109 23.82 -7.08 17.53
C ASN A 109 23.27 -7.56 18.89
N SER A 110 23.38 -6.71 19.93
CA SER A 110 22.92 -7.06 21.28
C SER A 110 21.40 -7.17 21.44
N VAL A 111 20.64 -6.44 20.59
CA VAL A 111 19.17 -6.39 20.67
C VAL A 111 18.52 -7.47 19.80
N ALA A 112 19.12 -7.80 18.67
CA ALA A 112 18.64 -8.80 17.72
C ALA A 112 19.79 -9.68 17.24
N PRO A 113 20.35 -10.56 18.09
CA PRO A 113 21.47 -11.41 17.72
C PRO A 113 21.11 -12.51 16.71
N THR A 114 19.81 -12.85 16.59
CA THR A 114 19.32 -13.84 15.64
C THR A 114 18.23 -13.27 14.75
N ILE A 115 18.00 -13.92 13.59
CA ILE A 115 16.86 -13.56 12.73
C ILE A 115 15.50 -13.71 13.46
N LYS A 116 15.41 -14.63 14.41
CA LYS A 116 14.19 -14.80 15.21
C LYS A 116 13.97 -13.59 16.13
N ASP A 117 15.01 -13.07 16.77
CA ASP A 117 14.93 -11.87 17.60
C ASP A 117 14.54 -10.63 16.75
N PHE A 118 15.12 -10.53 15.55
CA PHE A 118 14.73 -9.52 14.57
C PHE A 118 13.25 -9.60 14.21
N CYS A 119 12.74 -10.80 13.92
CA CYS A 119 11.31 -11.02 13.66
C CYS A 119 10.43 -10.70 14.88
N GLN A 120 10.93 -10.99 16.10
CA GLN A 120 10.18 -10.65 17.32
C GLN A 120 10.02 -9.12 17.48
N ILE A 121 11.04 -8.35 17.12
CA ILE A 121 10.94 -6.87 17.14
C ILE A 121 9.85 -6.39 16.17
N TYR A 122 9.72 -7.02 14.99
CA TYR A 122 8.59 -6.71 14.08
C TYR A 122 7.25 -6.95 14.75
N ILE A 123 7.09 -8.09 15.41
CA ILE A 123 5.84 -8.42 16.11
C ILE A 123 5.55 -7.39 17.20
N ASP A 124 6.55 -7.05 18.01
CA ASP A 124 6.42 -6.10 19.11
C ASP A 124 5.97 -4.71 18.60
N GLU A 125 6.72 -4.13 17.67
CA GLU A 125 6.43 -2.79 17.14
C GLU A 125 5.11 -2.73 16.35
N CYS A 126 4.82 -3.78 15.58
CA CYS A 126 3.58 -3.89 14.84
C CYS A 126 2.36 -4.03 15.74
N ASN A 127 2.44 -4.83 16.80
CA ASN A 127 1.33 -4.99 17.77
C ASN A 127 0.99 -3.67 18.44
N VAL A 128 1.99 -2.84 18.78
CA VAL A 128 1.73 -1.53 19.38
C VAL A 128 0.99 -0.61 18.41
N GLU A 129 1.35 -0.60 17.14
CA GLU A 129 0.76 0.29 16.14
C GLU A 129 -0.50 -0.29 15.46
N GLY A 130 -0.83 -1.56 15.71
CA GLY A 130 -1.96 -2.24 15.08
C GLY A 130 -1.73 -2.59 13.61
N VAL A 131 -0.46 -2.75 13.20
CA VAL A 131 -0.03 -3.20 11.86
C VAL A 131 0.25 -4.70 11.90
N LYS A 132 -0.04 -5.42 10.82
CA LYS A 132 0.32 -6.83 10.73
C LYS A 132 1.82 -7.00 10.48
N ALA A 133 2.51 -7.73 11.37
CA ALA A 133 3.97 -7.89 11.30
C ALA A 133 4.44 -8.64 10.05
N GLU A 134 3.67 -9.60 9.56
CA GLU A 134 3.95 -10.31 8.32
C GLU A 134 3.99 -9.37 7.10
N VAL A 135 3.19 -8.31 7.11
CA VAL A 135 3.19 -7.30 6.03
C VAL A 135 4.47 -6.46 6.10
N ALA A 136 4.78 -5.89 7.26
CA ALA A 136 5.98 -5.08 7.44
C ALA A 136 7.25 -5.89 7.15
N PHE A 137 7.31 -7.12 7.62
CA PHE A 137 8.44 -8.01 7.38
C PHE A 137 8.58 -8.39 5.91
N ALA A 138 7.47 -8.73 5.22
CA ALA A 138 7.49 -9.05 3.80
C ALA A 138 8.00 -7.86 2.96
N GLN A 139 7.55 -6.64 3.27
CA GLN A 139 8.05 -5.43 2.64
C GLN A 139 9.57 -5.31 2.82
N THR A 140 10.10 -5.50 4.04
CA THR A 140 11.53 -5.48 4.29
C THR A 140 12.28 -6.49 3.44
N MET A 141 11.75 -7.70 3.30
CA MET A 141 12.41 -8.74 2.47
C MET A 141 12.52 -8.29 1.01
N MET A 142 11.51 -7.62 0.49
CA MET A 142 11.51 -7.07 -0.87
C MET A 142 12.48 -5.88 -0.99
N GLU A 143 12.35 -4.88 -0.13
CA GLU A 143 13.11 -3.63 -0.21
C GLU A 143 14.62 -3.83 0.02
N THR A 144 15.00 -4.77 0.85
CA THR A 144 16.41 -5.03 1.19
C THR A 144 17.02 -6.23 0.46
N GLY A 145 16.25 -6.89 -0.41
CA GLY A 145 16.67 -8.13 -1.05
C GLY A 145 17.02 -9.22 -0.02
N PHE A 146 16.14 -9.48 0.95
CA PHE A 146 16.37 -10.41 2.06
C PHE A 146 17.59 -10.01 2.92
N LEU A 147 17.63 -8.75 3.34
CA LEU A 147 18.67 -8.12 4.17
C LEU A 147 20.08 -8.15 3.55
N ARG A 148 20.18 -8.23 2.23
CA ARG A 148 21.46 -8.14 1.50
C ARG A 148 21.94 -6.71 1.27
N PHE A 149 21.03 -5.73 1.25
CA PHE A 149 21.32 -4.30 1.11
C PHE A 149 22.21 -3.98 -0.10
N GLY A 150 21.82 -4.43 -1.29
CA GLY A 150 22.59 -4.22 -2.52
C GLY A 150 22.47 -2.83 -3.17
N GLY A 151 21.53 -1.98 -2.67
CA GLY A 151 21.24 -0.66 -3.24
C GLY A 151 21.88 0.51 -2.50
N ASP A 152 21.22 1.68 -2.56
CA ASP A 152 21.69 2.94 -1.97
C ASP A 152 21.69 2.89 -0.43
N VAL A 153 20.73 2.14 0.17
CA VAL A 153 20.65 1.95 1.62
C VAL A 153 21.62 0.87 2.08
N LYS A 154 22.40 1.15 3.12
CA LYS A 154 23.35 0.21 3.72
C LYS A 154 22.80 -0.38 5.02
N LYS A 155 23.26 -1.60 5.40
CA LYS A 155 22.78 -2.30 6.59
C LYS A 155 22.98 -1.52 7.90
N GLU A 156 24.03 -0.70 7.97
CA GLU A 156 24.36 0.14 9.13
C GLU A 156 23.40 1.31 9.33
N GLN A 157 22.51 1.55 8.39
CA GLN A 157 21.48 2.60 8.49
C GLN A 157 20.22 2.12 9.23
N TYR A 158 20.05 0.82 9.41
CA TYR A 158 18.83 0.19 9.97
C TYR A 158 17.54 0.67 9.27
N ASN A 159 17.64 0.98 7.99
CA ASN A 159 16.53 1.46 7.17
C ASN A 159 15.98 0.28 6.34
N PHE A 160 14.88 -0.29 6.81
CA PHE A 160 14.34 -1.54 6.27
C PHE A 160 13.29 -1.36 5.16
N ALA A 161 12.91 -0.12 4.86
CA ALA A 161 11.91 0.22 3.85
C ALA A 161 12.36 1.33 2.88
N GLY A 162 13.66 1.61 2.80
CA GLY A 162 14.18 2.64 1.89
C GLY A 162 13.69 4.05 2.22
N LEU A 163 13.28 4.32 3.45
CA LEU A 163 12.74 5.62 3.83
C LEU A 163 13.72 6.75 3.50
N GLY A 164 13.25 7.76 2.77
CA GLY A 164 14.07 8.90 2.35
C GLY A 164 15.07 8.61 1.22
N ALA A 165 15.17 7.38 0.74
CA ALA A 165 15.95 7.07 -0.47
C ALA A 165 15.16 7.53 -1.71
N THR A 166 15.72 8.47 -2.47
CA THR A 166 15.09 9.04 -3.67
C THR A 166 15.75 8.60 -4.96
N GLY A 167 16.62 7.59 -4.88
CA GLY A 167 17.44 7.13 -6.01
C GLY A 167 18.66 8.03 -6.25
N ASN A 168 19.40 7.77 -7.34
CA ASN A 168 20.60 8.53 -7.76
C ASN A 168 21.69 8.67 -6.66
N GLY A 169 21.85 7.64 -5.81
CA GLY A 169 22.84 7.63 -4.74
C GLY A 169 22.41 8.29 -3.44
N ALA A 170 21.15 8.72 -3.31
CA ALA A 170 20.60 9.23 -2.05
C ALA A 170 20.41 8.06 -1.08
N SER A 171 21.23 8.02 -0.03
CA SER A 171 21.34 6.89 0.91
C SER A 171 20.12 6.68 1.83
N GLY A 172 19.11 7.55 1.77
CA GLY A 172 17.96 7.49 2.66
C GLY A 172 18.26 7.80 4.13
N ASN A 173 17.26 7.62 4.98
CA ASN A 173 17.36 7.90 6.41
C ASN A 173 18.25 6.86 7.12
N ARG A 174 18.85 7.29 8.25
CA ARG A 174 19.58 6.43 9.18
C ARG A 174 18.87 6.43 10.54
N PHE A 175 18.76 5.27 11.15
CA PHE A 175 18.14 5.08 12.46
C PHE A 175 19.18 4.62 13.48
N GLU A 176 18.93 4.90 14.77
CA GLU A 176 19.87 4.64 15.86
C GLU A 176 20.03 3.14 16.16
N SER A 177 19.00 2.34 15.90
CA SER A 177 18.99 0.91 16.18
C SER A 177 18.05 0.16 15.25
N ILE A 178 18.17 -1.17 15.24
CA ILE A 178 17.24 -2.08 14.55
C ILE A 178 15.80 -1.78 14.96
N ARG A 179 15.51 -1.65 16.27
CA ARG A 179 14.16 -1.40 16.77
C ARG A 179 13.59 -0.06 16.25
N ILE A 180 14.37 0.99 16.28
CA ILE A 180 13.93 2.32 15.81
C ILE A 180 13.70 2.30 14.29
N GLY A 181 14.55 1.63 13.52
CA GLY A 181 14.34 1.48 12.07
C GLY A 181 13.09 0.68 11.72
N ILE A 182 12.81 -0.40 12.45
CA ILE A 182 11.57 -1.19 12.30
C ILE A 182 10.36 -0.32 12.69
N ARG A 183 10.41 0.40 13.82
CA ARG A 183 9.34 1.32 14.25
C ARG A 183 9.04 2.37 13.18
N ALA A 184 10.05 3.00 12.60
CA ALA A 184 9.87 3.99 11.55
C ALA A 184 9.12 3.41 10.34
N GLN A 185 9.49 2.22 9.89
CA GLN A 185 8.80 1.52 8.82
C GLN A 185 7.33 1.20 9.18
N VAL A 186 7.09 0.67 10.39
CA VAL A 186 5.75 0.33 10.87
C VAL A 186 4.86 1.57 10.93
N GLN A 187 5.38 2.70 11.43
CA GLN A 187 4.69 3.98 11.45
C GLN A 187 4.37 4.50 10.04
N HIS A 188 5.29 4.32 9.12
CA HIS A 188 5.11 4.68 7.70
C HIS A 188 3.99 3.84 7.05
N LEU A 189 3.99 2.52 7.27
CA LEU A 189 2.91 1.63 6.80
C LEU A 189 1.56 1.99 7.42
N LYS A 190 1.51 2.29 8.73
CA LYS A 190 0.29 2.77 9.40
C LYS A 190 -0.23 4.06 8.76
N ALA A 191 0.66 4.99 8.41
CA ALA A 191 0.25 6.21 7.73
C ALA A 191 -0.42 5.94 6.39
N TYR A 192 0.11 5.03 5.57
CA TYR A 192 -0.55 4.62 4.33
C TYR A 192 -1.89 3.93 4.57
N ALA A 193 -1.95 3.06 5.58
CA ALA A 193 -3.09 2.17 5.80
C ALA A 193 -4.24 2.80 6.58
N SER A 194 -3.98 3.81 7.43
CA SER A 194 -4.95 4.33 8.38
C SER A 194 -4.84 5.84 8.58
N LYS A 195 -5.94 6.45 9.03
CA LYS A 195 -5.98 7.84 9.49
C LYS A 195 -5.81 7.96 11.00
N GLU A 196 -5.66 6.84 11.70
CA GLU A 196 -5.47 6.81 13.15
C GLU A 196 -4.13 7.42 13.54
N ASN A 197 -4.09 7.94 14.77
CA ASN A 197 -2.85 8.46 15.35
C ASN A 197 -1.87 7.31 15.65
N LEU A 198 -0.59 7.64 15.72
CA LEU A 198 0.43 6.72 16.24
C LEU A 198 0.20 6.45 17.73
N ASN A 199 0.51 5.22 18.15
CA ASN A 199 0.43 4.80 19.55
C ASN A 199 1.77 5.01 20.29
N GLN A 200 2.83 5.34 19.55
CA GLN A 200 4.17 5.63 20.07
C GLN A 200 4.68 6.98 19.52
N THR A 201 5.74 7.51 20.14
CA THR A 201 6.46 8.66 19.61
C THR A 201 6.89 8.42 18.17
N CYS A 202 6.60 9.38 17.30
CA CYS A 202 6.97 9.31 15.90
C CYS A 202 8.48 9.34 15.73
N VAL A 203 9.03 8.32 15.06
CA VAL A 203 10.44 8.21 14.70
C VAL A 203 10.64 8.19 13.17
N ASP A 204 9.54 8.16 12.42
CA ASP A 204 9.55 8.27 10.97
C ASP A 204 9.49 9.74 10.55
N GLU A 205 10.61 10.30 10.12
CA GLU A 205 10.69 11.68 9.63
C GLU A 205 9.82 11.93 8.39
N ARG A 206 9.48 10.87 7.65
CA ARG A 206 8.66 10.93 6.44
C ARG A 206 7.17 10.85 6.72
N TYR A 207 6.76 10.46 7.93
CA TYR A 207 5.36 10.27 8.33
C TYR A 207 4.44 11.44 7.97
N LYS A 208 4.92 12.67 8.16
CA LYS A 208 4.15 13.90 7.89
C LYS A 208 3.88 14.16 6.41
N TYR A 209 4.61 13.52 5.51
CA TYR A 209 4.45 13.69 4.06
C TYR A 209 3.54 12.63 3.43
N VAL A 210 3.16 11.61 4.19
CA VAL A 210 2.26 10.56 3.70
C VAL A 210 0.81 11.05 3.74
N THR A 211 0.10 10.91 2.63
CA THR A 211 -1.36 11.08 2.61
C THR A 211 -1.99 9.88 3.33
N LYS A 212 -2.58 10.14 4.50
CA LYS A 212 -3.02 9.07 5.40
C LYS A 212 -4.23 8.29 4.89
N GLY A 213 -4.18 6.98 5.05
CA GLY A 213 -5.29 6.07 4.76
C GLY A 213 -5.56 5.84 3.27
N VAL A 214 -4.58 6.10 2.39
CA VAL A 214 -4.73 5.93 0.94
C VAL A 214 -4.55 4.49 0.49
N ALA A 215 -3.83 3.66 1.24
CA ALA A 215 -3.55 2.26 0.92
C ALA A 215 -3.80 1.34 2.12
N PRO A 216 -5.08 1.04 2.47
CA PRO A 216 -5.41 0.15 3.60
C PRO A 216 -5.08 -1.33 3.33
N TYR A 217 -4.78 -1.69 2.10
CA TYR A 217 -4.48 -3.06 1.67
C TYR A 217 -3.11 -3.13 1.01
N VAL A 218 -2.46 -4.30 1.14
CA VAL A 218 -1.12 -4.55 0.57
C VAL A 218 -1.10 -4.30 -0.95
N GLU A 219 -2.15 -4.70 -1.65
CA GLU A 219 -2.30 -4.57 -3.11
C GLU A 219 -2.39 -3.11 -3.58
N TRP A 220 -2.58 -2.17 -2.66
CA TRP A 220 -2.66 -0.73 -2.96
C TRP A 220 -1.35 0.01 -2.70
N LEU A 221 -0.35 -0.65 -2.13
CA LEU A 221 0.97 -0.08 -1.95
C LEU A 221 1.67 0.07 -3.31
N GLY A 222 2.21 1.24 -3.59
CA GLY A 222 2.96 1.51 -4.82
C GLY A 222 2.09 1.82 -6.05
N GLN A 223 0.80 2.10 -5.86
CA GLN A 223 -0.11 2.55 -6.92
C GLN A 223 -0.21 4.07 -6.99
#